data_1f4933f74fbb0074fbcc49d565e6eed9
#
_entry.id   1f4933f74fbb0074fbcc49d565e6eed9
#
_cell.length_a   1.000
_cell.length_b   1.000
_cell.length_c   1.000
_cell.angle_alpha   90.00
_cell.angle_beta   90.00
_cell.angle_gamma   90.00
#
_symmetry.space_group_name_H-M   'P 1'
#
loop_
_entity.id
_entity.type
_entity.pdbx_description
1 polymer ?
#
loop_
_entity_poly.entity_id
_entity_poly.type
_entity_poly.pdbx_seq_one_letter_code
_entity_poly.pdbx_strand_id
1 'polypeptide(L)'
;MKRVIRVFRSFLLIEFIRAFRLAMRYFFKPKATINYPFEKGSLSPRFRGEHALRRYPNGEERCIGCKLCEAICPAQAITIEVGPRQNDGTRRTTRYDIDMVKCIYCGYCQEACPVDAIVEGPNFEFATETREELYYDKERLLSNGDRWEEAISKNIELDAIYR
;
A
#
# COMPACT_ATOMS: atom_id res chain seq x y z
N MET A 1 -48.80 -11.34 25.91
CA MET A 1 -49.20 -11.40 24.48
C MET A 1 -47.98 -11.27 23.53
N LYS A 2 -47.20 -10.20 23.56
CA LYS A 2 -46.02 -10.03 22.64
C LYS A 2 -44.94 -11.13 22.75
N ARG A 3 -44.71 -11.71 23.95
CA ARG A 3 -43.75 -12.78 24.20
C ARG A 3 -44.16 -14.12 23.56
N VAL A 4 -45.44 -14.45 23.67
CA VAL A 4 -46.01 -15.68 23.08
C VAL A 4 -45.97 -15.62 21.56
N ILE A 5 -46.29 -14.47 20.97
CA ILE A 5 -46.21 -14.27 19.52
C ILE A 5 -44.76 -14.41 19.02
N ARG A 6 -43.78 -13.94 19.79
CA ARG A 6 -42.33 -14.08 19.44
C ARG A 6 -41.94 -15.55 19.46
N VAL A 7 -42.29 -16.30 20.50
CA VAL A 7 -41.98 -17.74 20.62
C VAL A 7 -42.60 -18.51 19.46
N PHE A 8 -43.87 -18.22 19.14
CA PHE A 8 -44.59 -18.88 18.05
C PHE A 8 -43.96 -18.57 16.67
N ARG A 9 -43.51 -17.33 16.44
CA ARG A 9 -42.78 -16.93 15.23
C ARG A 9 -41.45 -17.62 15.13
N SER A 10 -40.70 -17.74 16.25
CA SER A 10 -39.42 -18.42 16.31
C SER A 10 -39.57 -19.92 16.01
N PHE A 11 -40.65 -20.54 16.53
CA PHE A 11 -40.92 -21.96 16.29
C PHE A 11 -41.33 -22.23 14.82
N LEU A 12 -42.03 -21.31 14.17
CA LEU A 12 -42.42 -21.39 12.76
C LEU A 12 -41.31 -20.97 11.80
N LEU A 13 -40.10 -20.66 12.30
CA LEU A 13 -38.91 -20.28 11.49
C LEU A 13 -39.17 -19.14 10.49
N ILE A 14 -40.15 -18.26 10.80
CA ILE A 14 -40.57 -17.17 9.90
C ILE A 14 -39.40 -16.26 9.54
N GLU A 15 -38.44 -16.09 10.46
CA GLU A 15 -37.25 -15.27 10.22
C GLU A 15 -36.33 -15.92 9.20
N PHE A 16 -36.20 -17.23 9.19
CA PHE A 16 -35.47 -17.97 8.17
C PHE A 16 -36.13 -17.86 6.79
N ILE A 17 -37.44 -17.95 6.73
CA ILE A 17 -38.17 -17.77 5.47
C ILE A 17 -37.95 -16.35 4.92
N ARG A 18 -37.98 -15.33 5.79
CA ARG A 18 -37.68 -13.95 5.39
C ARG A 18 -36.24 -13.77 4.92
N ALA A 19 -35.27 -14.34 5.64
CA ALA A 19 -33.86 -14.32 5.25
C ALA A 19 -33.64 -15.04 3.91
N PHE A 20 -34.26 -16.21 3.73
CA PHE A 20 -34.19 -16.95 2.47
C PHE A 20 -34.77 -16.15 1.30
N ARG A 21 -35.98 -15.55 1.52
CA ARG A 21 -36.58 -14.69 0.49
C ARG A 21 -35.70 -13.49 0.13
N LEU A 22 -35.03 -12.90 1.12
CA LEU A 22 -34.07 -11.82 0.89
C LEU A 22 -32.84 -12.31 0.08
N ALA A 23 -32.29 -13.44 0.46
CA ALA A 23 -31.16 -14.05 -0.25
C ALA A 23 -31.51 -14.36 -1.71
N MET A 24 -32.68 -14.97 -1.94
CA MET A 24 -33.17 -15.26 -3.30
C MET A 24 -33.38 -13.99 -4.13
N ARG A 25 -33.88 -12.92 -3.51
CA ARG A 25 -34.00 -11.62 -4.19
C ARG A 25 -32.66 -11.07 -4.65
N TYR A 26 -31.61 -11.21 -3.83
CA TYR A 26 -30.27 -10.74 -4.18
C TYR A 26 -29.56 -11.70 -5.15
N PHE A 27 -29.86 -13.00 -5.10
CA PHE A 27 -29.32 -13.98 -6.02
C PHE A 27 -29.62 -13.67 -7.50
N PHE A 28 -30.82 -13.16 -7.78
CA PHE A 28 -31.23 -12.78 -9.14
C PHE A 28 -30.91 -11.33 -9.52
N LYS A 29 -30.25 -10.54 -8.63
CA LYS A 29 -29.79 -9.20 -9.00
C LYS A 29 -28.50 -9.24 -9.78
N PRO A 30 -28.21 -8.21 -10.61
CA PRO A 30 -26.88 -8.06 -11.22
C PRO A 30 -25.80 -8.09 -10.15
N LYS A 31 -24.70 -8.77 -10.43
CA LYS A 31 -23.57 -8.86 -9.51
C LYS A 31 -22.86 -7.51 -9.43
N ALA A 32 -22.58 -7.05 -8.21
CA ALA A 32 -21.78 -5.85 -7.96
C ALA A 32 -20.28 -6.15 -7.79
N THR A 33 -19.93 -7.42 -7.61
CA THR A 33 -18.55 -7.88 -7.43
C THR A 33 -17.82 -7.96 -8.77
N ILE A 34 -16.57 -7.52 -8.79
CA ILE A 34 -15.67 -7.68 -9.92
C ILE A 34 -14.99 -9.06 -9.89
N ASN A 35 -14.63 -9.59 -11.04
CA ASN A 35 -14.00 -10.90 -11.18
C ASN A 35 -12.47 -10.77 -11.05
N TYR A 36 -11.98 -10.46 -9.84
CA TYR A 36 -10.54 -10.45 -9.56
C TYR A 36 -9.95 -11.87 -9.70
N PRO A 37 -8.74 -12.07 -10.29
CA PRO A 37 -7.77 -11.05 -10.72
C PRO A 37 -7.94 -10.56 -12.17
N PHE A 38 -8.92 -11.08 -12.92
CA PHE A 38 -9.14 -10.75 -14.33
C PHE A 38 -9.66 -9.32 -14.53
N GLU A 39 -10.45 -8.86 -13.54
CA GLU A 39 -10.95 -7.49 -13.50
C GLU A 39 -10.41 -6.83 -12.22
N LYS A 40 -9.81 -5.65 -12.35
CA LYS A 40 -9.28 -4.87 -11.23
C LYS A 40 -10.01 -3.55 -11.13
N GLY A 41 -10.33 -3.16 -9.90
CA GLY A 41 -10.89 -1.84 -9.63
C GLY A 41 -9.85 -0.72 -9.84
N SER A 42 -10.33 0.49 -10.13
CA SER A 42 -9.45 1.67 -10.19
C SER A 42 -8.92 2.01 -8.80
N LEU A 43 -7.61 2.24 -8.71
CA LEU A 43 -6.97 2.70 -7.47
C LEU A 43 -6.99 4.22 -7.38
N SER A 44 -7.07 4.73 -6.16
CA SER A 44 -6.88 6.16 -5.89
C SER A 44 -5.43 6.56 -6.13
N PRO A 45 -5.14 7.80 -6.60
CA PRO A 45 -3.77 8.32 -6.66
C PRO A 45 -3.05 8.32 -5.31
N ARG A 46 -3.79 8.32 -4.20
CA ARG A 46 -3.27 8.26 -2.83
C ARG A 46 -3.21 6.85 -2.26
N PHE A 47 -3.33 5.83 -3.11
CA PHE A 47 -3.24 4.45 -2.66
C PHE A 47 -1.82 4.16 -2.15
N ARG A 48 -1.74 3.49 -1.01
CA ARG A 48 -0.51 3.16 -0.31
C ARG A 48 -0.22 1.67 -0.48
N GLY A 49 0.50 1.34 -1.54
CA GLY A 49 0.90 -0.03 -1.84
C GLY A 49 2.39 -0.28 -1.61
N GLU A 50 2.98 -1.10 -2.45
CA GLU A 50 4.38 -1.53 -2.35
C GLU A 50 5.36 -0.35 -2.41
N HIS A 51 6.34 -0.35 -1.51
CA HIS A 51 7.34 0.72 -1.44
C HIS A 51 8.30 0.69 -2.63
N ALA A 52 8.70 1.88 -3.06
CA ALA A 52 9.61 2.08 -4.16
C ALA A 52 10.57 3.25 -3.88
N LEU A 53 11.83 3.10 -4.28
CA LEU A 53 12.81 4.18 -4.32
C LEU A 53 12.93 4.70 -5.75
N ARG A 54 12.74 6.00 -5.92
CA ARG A 54 12.74 6.65 -7.23
C ARG A 54 14.12 7.14 -7.64
N ARG A 55 14.30 7.23 -8.98
CA ARG A 55 15.46 7.85 -9.61
C ARG A 55 15.08 9.16 -10.30
N TYR A 56 16.07 9.98 -10.57
CA TYR A 56 15.95 11.10 -11.49
C TYR A 56 15.99 10.59 -12.94
N PRO A 57 15.52 11.40 -13.93
CA PRO A 57 15.59 11.00 -15.34
C PRO A 57 16.98 10.70 -15.87
N ASN A 58 18.04 11.21 -15.21
CA ASN A 58 19.43 10.91 -15.51
C ASN A 58 19.90 9.56 -14.96
N GLY A 59 19.03 8.79 -14.29
CA GLY A 59 19.34 7.49 -13.68
C GLY A 59 19.89 7.54 -12.25
N GLU A 60 20.20 8.73 -11.72
CA GLU A 60 20.70 8.88 -10.35
C GLU A 60 19.60 8.63 -9.32
N GLU A 61 19.99 8.09 -8.16
CA GLU A 61 19.07 7.91 -7.04
C GLU A 61 18.64 9.27 -6.49
N ARG A 62 17.33 9.45 -6.23
CA ARG A 62 16.84 10.67 -5.58
C ARG A 62 17.23 10.74 -4.10
N CYS A 63 17.44 9.59 -3.45
CA CYS A 63 17.70 9.54 -2.02
C CYS A 63 19.04 10.22 -1.66
N ILE A 64 18.95 11.20 -0.76
CA ILE A 64 20.10 11.98 -0.25
C ILE A 64 20.60 11.49 1.12
N GLY A 65 20.06 10.39 1.63
CA GLY A 65 20.47 9.83 2.92
C GLY A 65 20.19 10.71 4.14
N CYS A 66 19.12 11.50 4.13
CA CYS A 66 18.76 12.38 5.25
C CYS A 66 18.21 11.65 6.48
N LYS A 67 17.78 10.38 6.34
CA LYS A 67 17.21 9.53 7.40
C LYS A 67 15.89 10.01 8.00
N LEU A 68 15.22 10.99 7.43
CA LEU A 68 13.92 11.47 7.94
C LEU A 68 12.86 10.39 7.92
N CYS A 69 12.81 9.57 6.84
CA CYS A 69 11.86 8.47 6.73
C CYS A 69 12.09 7.35 7.78
N GLU A 70 13.35 7.09 8.16
CA GLU A 70 13.68 6.17 9.27
C GLU A 70 13.21 6.75 10.60
N ALA A 71 13.48 8.03 10.85
CA ALA A 71 13.14 8.70 12.11
C ALA A 71 11.62 8.84 12.34
N ILE A 72 10.84 9.09 11.27
CA ILE A 72 9.38 9.27 11.36
C ILE A 72 8.62 7.95 11.40
N CYS A 73 9.24 6.82 11.05
CA CYS A 73 8.56 5.53 10.92
C CYS A 73 8.03 5.03 12.27
N PRO A 74 6.70 4.98 12.49
CA PRO A 74 6.13 4.56 13.77
C PRO A 74 6.34 3.07 14.06
N ALA A 75 6.51 2.26 13.00
CA ALA A 75 6.75 0.82 13.12
C ALA A 75 8.25 0.48 13.18
N GLN A 76 9.15 1.46 13.04
CA GLN A 76 10.61 1.24 12.95
C GLN A 76 10.98 0.16 11.92
N ALA A 77 10.27 0.19 10.78
CA ALA A 77 10.43 -0.78 9.70
C ALA A 77 11.58 -0.45 8.76
N ILE A 78 12.10 0.78 8.79
CA ILE A 78 13.11 1.30 7.87
C ILE A 78 14.47 1.36 8.57
N THR A 79 15.51 0.86 7.89
CA THR A 79 16.91 0.94 8.36
C THR A 79 17.76 1.52 7.26
N ILE A 80 18.48 2.60 7.57
CA ILE A 80 19.31 3.33 6.59
C ILE A 80 20.74 3.47 7.09
N GLU A 81 21.70 3.07 6.25
CA GLU A 81 23.12 3.40 6.42
C GLU A 81 23.56 4.35 5.31
N VAL A 82 24.36 5.33 5.68
CA VAL A 82 24.75 6.42 4.78
C VAL A 82 26.27 6.43 4.64
N GLY A 83 26.72 6.49 3.40
CA GLY A 83 28.14 6.61 3.09
C GLY A 83 28.72 7.99 3.43
N PRO A 84 30.05 8.15 3.31
CA PRO A 84 30.69 9.44 3.48
C PRO A 84 30.22 10.44 2.42
N ARG A 85 30.36 11.72 2.70
CA ARG A 85 30.11 12.76 1.68
C ARG A 85 31.09 12.61 0.53
N GLN A 86 30.59 12.72 -0.68
CA GLN A 86 31.40 12.74 -1.89
C GLN A 86 32.07 14.13 -2.10
N ASN A 87 33.00 14.23 -3.04
CA ASN A 87 33.69 15.47 -3.31
C ASN A 87 32.78 16.63 -3.79
N ASP A 88 31.67 16.29 -4.38
CA ASP A 88 30.60 17.22 -4.81
C ASP A 88 29.64 17.64 -3.68
N GLY A 89 29.88 17.16 -2.45
CA GLY A 89 29.04 17.41 -1.28
C GLY A 89 27.82 16.52 -1.17
N THR A 90 27.55 15.67 -2.15
CA THR A 90 26.40 14.74 -2.12
C THR A 90 26.61 13.61 -1.11
N ARG A 91 25.52 13.02 -0.65
CA ARG A 91 25.52 11.79 0.15
C ARG A 91 24.60 10.78 -0.49
N ARG A 92 25.01 9.53 -0.43
CA ARG A 92 24.20 8.39 -0.91
C ARG A 92 24.08 7.35 0.20
N THR A 93 22.99 6.62 0.17
CA THR A 93 22.79 5.49 1.09
C THR A 93 23.62 4.30 0.62
N THR A 94 24.34 3.67 1.53
CA THR A 94 25.02 2.38 1.31
C THR A 94 24.04 1.23 1.54
N ARG A 95 23.08 1.43 2.45
CA ARG A 95 22.04 0.47 2.77
C ARG A 95 20.71 1.19 2.96
N TYR A 96 19.64 0.61 2.46
CA TYR A 96 18.28 1.08 2.66
C TYR A 96 17.35 -0.12 2.67
N ASP A 97 16.94 -0.54 3.85
CA ASP A 97 16.12 -1.72 4.02
C ASP A 97 14.76 -1.36 4.61
N ILE A 98 13.72 -2.06 4.15
CA ILE A 98 12.38 -1.99 4.72
C ILE A 98 11.89 -3.39 5.06
N ASP A 99 11.53 -3.62 6.32
CA ASP A 99 10.80 -4.80 6.75
C ASP A 99 9.31 -4.59 6.43
N MET A 100 8.85 -5.13 5.30
CA MET A 100 7.47 -4.96 4.82
C MET A 100 6.45 -5.63 5.74
N VAL A 101 6.87 -6.59 6.58
CA VAL A 101 6.00 -7.23 7.57
C VAL A 101 5.76 -6.33 8.78
N LYS A 102 6.73 -5.49 9.16
CA LYS A 102 6.56 -4.49 10.21
C LYS A 102 5.82 -3.26 9.72
N CYS A 103 5.96 -2.93 8.45
CA CYS A 103 5.36 -1.73 7.86
C CYS A 103 3.84 -1.74 8.00
N ILE A 104 3.27 -0.62 8.43
CA ILE A 104 1.82 -0.41 8.55
C ILE A 104 1.23 0.44 7.41
N TYR A 105 2.02 0.72 6.38
CA TYR A 105 1.61 1.48 5.18
C TYR A 105 0.96 2.84 5.52
N CYS A 106 1.51 3.54 6.49
CA CYS A 106 0.97 4.84 6.97
C CYS A 106 1.30 6.02 6.05
N GLY A 107 2.28 5.89 5.15
CA GLY A 107 2.71 6.92 4.21
C GLY A 107 3.59 8.02 4.79
N TYR A 108 3.90 8.02 6.10
CA TYR A 108 4.72 9.07 6.71
C TYR A 108 6.12 9.16 6.13
N CYS A 109 6.68 8.05 5.66
CA CYS A 109 8.00 8.03 5.01
C CYS A 109 8.00 8.86 3.72
N GLN A 110 6.97 8.75 2.89
CA GLN A 110 6.86 9.53 1.65
C GLN A 110 6.51 11.00 1.93
N GLU A 111 5.72 11.29 2.96
CA GLU A 111 5.41 12.67 3.36
C GLU A 111 6.63 13.41 3.92
N ALA A 112 7.48 12.71 4.68
CA ALA A 112 8.70 13.27 5.26
C ALA A 112 9.86 13.40 4.26
N CYS A 113 9.77 12.83 3.07
CA CYS A 113 10.85 12.80 2.10
C CYS A 113 10.94 14.12 1.32
N PRO A 114 12.01 14.93 1.49
CA PRO A 114 12.10 16.26 0.86
C PRO A 114 12.37 16.19 -0.66
N VAL A 115 12.68 15.03 -1.19
CA VAL A 115 13.04 14.82 -2.60
C VAL A 115 12.16 13.78 -3.30
N ASP A 116 11.07 13.35 -2.69
CA ASP A 116 10.18 12.29 -3.19
C ASP A 116 10.95 11.04 -3.65
N ALA A 117 11.94 10.63 -2.85
CA ALA A 117 12.75 9.45 -3.15
C ALA A 117 12.05 8.15 -2.76
N ILE A 118 11.50 8.10 -1.53
CA ILE A 118 10.69 6.97 -1.06
C ILE A 118 9.23 7.28 -1.29
N VAL A 119 8.51 6.36 -1.90
CA VAL A 119 7.07 6.46 -2.17
C VAL A 119 6.39 5.11 -1.98
N GLU A 120 5.10 5.14 -1.67
CA GLU A 120 4.24 3.96 -1.70
C GLU A 120 3.57 3.90 -3.09
N GLY A 121 3.89 2.86 -3.84
CA GLY A 121 3.46 2.68 -5.22
C GLY A 121 2.04 2.12 -5.36
N PRO A 122 1.57 1.94 -6.60
CA PRO A 122 0.23 1.42 -6.86
C PRO A 122 0.12 -0.10 -6.72
N ASN A 123 1.24 -0.82 -6.64
CA ASN A 123 1.23 -2.27 -6.57
C ASN A 123 0.79 -2.77 -5.18
N PHE A 124 -0.13 -3.74 -5.16
CA PHE A 124 -0.56 -4.44 -3.96
C PHE A 124 -0.42 -5.96 -4.07
N GLU A 125 0.00 -6.46 -5.25
CA GLU A 125 0.15 -7.88 -5.53
C GLU A 125 1.61 -8.31 -5.31
N PHE A 126 2.06 -8.32 -4.07
CA PHE A 126 3.43 -8.69 -3.69
C PHE A 126 3.47 -9.69 -2.52
N ALA A 127 2.44 -10.54 -2.43
CA ALA A 127 2.44 -11.65 -1.49
C ALA A 127 3.56 -12.64 -1.82
N THR A 128 4.19 -13.18 -0.78
CA THR A 128 5.31 -14.12 -0.87
C THR A 128 5.08 -15.31 0.05
N GLU A 129 5.85 -16.38 -0.10
CA GLU A 129 5.73 -17.58 0.71
C GLU A 129 6.49 -17.45 2.03
N THR A 130 7.58 -16.68 2.06
CA THR A 130 8.46 -16.52 3.23
C THR A 130 8.53 -15.08 3.69
N ARG A 131 8.84 -14.89 4.98
CA ARG A 131 9.00 -13.56 5.56
C ARG A 131 10.25 -12.85 5.03
N GLU A 132 11.29 -13.60 4.77
CA GLU A 132 12.58 -13.08 4.30
C GLU A 132 12.43 -12.38 2.95
N GLU A 133 11.55 -12.85 2.10
CA GLU A 133 11.24 -12.22 0.82
C GLU A 133 10.53 -10.87 0.96
N LEU A 134 9.92 -10.60 2.12
CA LEU A 134 9.31 -9.32 2.46
C LEU A 134 10.28 -8.38 3.21
N TYR A 135 11.54 -8.75 3.31
CA TYR A 135 12.60 -7.86 3.74
C TYR A 135 13.24 -7.24 2.50
N TYR A 136 12.81 -6.01 2.18
CA TYR A 136 13.22 -5.33 0.96
C TYR A 136 14.51 -4.58 1.17
N ASP A 137 15.49 -4.91 0.36
CA ASP A 137 16.74 -4.19 0.25
C ASP A 137 16.64 -2.99 -0.71
N LYS A 138 17.72 -2.21 -0.77
CA LYS A 138 17.81 -1.03 -1.62
C LYS A 138 17.62 -1.37 -3.11
N GLU A 139 18.19 -2.48 -3.58
CA GLU A 139 18.14 -2.87 -4.99
C GLU A 139 16.69 -3.21 -5.41
N ARG A 140 15.99 -3.97 -4.58
CA ARG A 140 14.58 -4.29 -4.81
C ARG A 140 13.70 -3.05 -4.81
N LEU A 141 13.92 -2.13 -3.86
CA LEU A 141 13.18 -0.87 -3.80
C LEU A 141 13.42 0.01 -5.03
N LEU A 142 14.65 0.08 -5.53
CA LEU A 142 14.98 0.80 -6.78
C LEU A 142 14.37 0.13 -8.01
N SER A 143 14.41 -1.21 -8.08
CA SER A 143 13.76 -1.97 -9.15
C SER A 143 12.25 -1.74 -9.19
N ASN A 144 11.60 -1.64 -8.00
CA ASN A 144 10.19 -1.27 -7.91
C ASN A 144 9.98 0.17 -8.43
N GLY A 145 10.87 1.10 -8.08
CA GLY A 145 10.83 2.47 -8.60
C GLY A 145 10.88 2.50 -10.11
N ASP A 146 11.86 1.83 -10.68
CA ASP A 146 12.03 1.78 -12.14
C ASP A 146 10.82 1.15 -12.85
N ARG A 147 10.22 0.12 -12.24
CA ARG A 147 9.04 -0.58 -12.79
C ARG A 147 7.78 0.29 -12.79
N TRP A 148 7.56 1.05 -11.73
CA TRP A 148 6.30 1.76 -11.49
C TRP A 148 6.41 3.28 -11.65
N GLU A 149 7.55 3.83 -12.11
CA GLU A 149 7.81 5.28 -12.16
C GLU A 149 6.74 6.05 -12.93
N GLU A 150 6.25 5.52 -14.06
CA GLU A 150 5.21 6.18 -14.84
C GLU A 150 3.91 6.36 -14.04
N ALA A 151 3.48 5.29 -13.34
CA ALA A 151 2.27 5.34 -12.52
C ALA A 151 2.48 6.20 -11.26
N ILE A 152 3.65 6.11 -10.64
CA ILE A 152 4.02 6.89 -9.45
C ILE A 152 4.06 8.39 -9.78
N SER A 153 4.72 8.79 -10.86
CA SER A 153 4.82 10.20 -11.26
C SER A 153 3.45 10.80 -11.55
N LYS A 154 2.59 10.06 -12.25
CA LYS A 154 1.21 10.47 -12.50
C LYS A 154 0.39 10.62 -11.21
N ASN A 155 0.54 9.68 -10.28
CA ASN A 155 -0.16 9.75 -9.00
C ASN A 155 0.32 10.95 -8.17
N ILE A 156 1.61 11.26 -8.16
CA ILE A 156 2.18 12.43 -7.47
C ILE A 156 1.65 13.73 -8.09
N GLU A 157 1.56 13.80 -9.40
CA GLU A 157 0.99 14.96 -10.10
C GLU A 157 -0.49 15.16 -9.74
N LEU A 158 -1.29 14.11 -9.74
CA LEU A 158 -2.70 14.14 -9.37
C LEU A 158 -2.93 14.48 -7.88
N ASP A 159 -1.97 14.17 -7.02
CA ASP A 159 -2.03 14.45 -5.58
C ASP A 159 -1.39 15.79 -5.19
N ALA A 160 -0.73 16.48 -6.13
CA ALA A 160 0.05 17.71 -5.89
C ALA A 160 -0.73 18.82 -5.17
N ILE A 161 -2.03 18.91 -5.38
CA ILE A 161 -2.91 19.90 -4.72
C ILE A 161 -3.15 19.63 -3.22
N TYR A 162 -2.77 18.45 -2.73
CA TYR A 162 -2.95 18.02 -1.33
C TYR A 162 -1.62 17.78 -0.60
N ARG A 163 -0.48 18.00 -1.24
CA ARG A 163 0.87 17.83 -0.71
C ARG A 163 1.49 19.13 -0.23
#